data_e99f51718692d702774b82148a419931
#
_entry.id   e99f51718692d702774b82148a419931
#
_cell.length_a   1.000
_cell.length_b   1.000
_cell.length_c   1.000
_cell.angle_alpha   90.00
_cell.angle_beta   90.00
_cell.angle_gamma   90.00
#
_symmetry.space_group_name_H-M   'P 1'
#
loop_
_entity.id
_entity.type
_entity.pdbx_description
1 polymer ?
#
loop_
_entity_poly.entity_id
_entity_poly.type
_entity_poly.pdbx_seq_one_letter_code
_entity_poly.pdbx_strand_id
1 'polypeptide(L)'
;MERLDWIEGEGVEALRGQRAALVDGPVYTLLDPTEYAVAVGEGDRARLVIVHTKPESATLSIDVGENAKLSIVEMFIDEAFVECSIRQQGGSLCEVTMAELTSANVSYRIDLDGAFARSELDGLFLAADKEHCEVGVR
;
A
#
# COMPACT_ATOMS: atom_id res chain seq x y z
N MET A 1 6.77 -20.47 12.33
CA MET A 1 6.08 -19.59 11.37
C MET A 1 6.53 -19.96 9.96
N GLU A 2 5.60 -20.17 9.10
CA GLU A 2 5.92 -20.44 7.72
C GLU A 2 6.59 -19.24 7.09
N ARG A 3 7.64 -19.52 6.38
CA ARG A 3 8.34 -18.50 5.64
C ARG A 3 7.60 -18.19 4.34
N LEU A 4 7.36 -16.94 4.10
CA LEU A 4 6.74 -16.52 2.85
C LEU A 4 7.85 -16.20 1.85
N ASP A 5 8.31 -17.22 1.15
CA ASP A 5 9.45 -17.10 0.25
C ASP A 5 9.27 -16.11 -0.88
N TRP A 6 8.03 -15.86 -1.28
CA TRP A 6 7.73 -14.86 -2.29
C TRP A 6 7.90 -13.41 -1.80
N ILE A 7 8.01 -13.21 -0.47
CA ILE A 7 8.28 -11.88 0.12
C ILE A 7 9.79 -11.63 0.21
N GLU A 8 10.58 -12.68 0.33
CA GLU A 8 12.02 -12.59 0.52
C GLU A 8 12.76 -13.31 -0.59
N GLY A 9 12.61 -12.86 -1.81
CA GLY A 9 13.30 -13.45 -2.94
C GLY A 9 14.30 -12.49 -3.56
N GLU A 10 14.95 -12.95 -4.62
CA GLU A 10 15.80 -12.09 -5.42
C GLU A 10 14.97 -10.99 -6.07
N GLY A 11 15.40 -9.77 -5.98
CA GLY A 11 14.66 -8.60 -6.46
C GLY A 11 13.53 -8.16 -5.54
N VAL A 12 13.42 -8.75 -4.36
CA VAL A 12 12.44 -8.39 -3.34
C VAL A 12 13.17 -7.88 -2.11
N GLU A 13 12.73 -6.74 -1.61
CA GLU A 13 13.33 -6.12 -0.43
C GLU A 13 12.28 -5.95 0.67
N ALA A 14 12.52 -6.55 1.83
CA ALA A 14 11.65 -6.42 2.98
C ALA A 14 11.90 -5.09 3.70
N LEU A 15 10.85 -4.32 3.89
CA LEU A 15 10.93 -3.05 4.59
C LEU A 15 10.99 -3.26 6.09
N ARG A 16 11.77 -2.42 6.76
CA ARG A 16 11.99 -2.45 8.20
C ARG A 16 11.86 -1.06 8.78
N GLY A 17 11.80 -0.96 10.10
CA GLY A 17 11.69 0.31 10.79
C GLY A 17 10.27 0.90 10.69
N GLN A 18 10.18 2.22 10.64
CA GLN A 18 8.90 2.94 10.63
C GLN A 18 8.72 3.80 9.39
N ARG A 19 9.72 3.87 8.53
CA ARG A 19 9.64 4.62 7.27
C ARG A 19 10.64 4.10 6.26
N ALA A 20 10.32 4.30 5.00
CA ALA A 20 11.21 3.94 3.91
C ALA A 20 11.00 4.88 2.72
N ALA A 21 12.09 5.12 1.99
CA ALA A 21 12.04 5.76 0.69
C ALA A 21 12.20 4.67 -0.37
N LEU A 22 11.22 4.56 -1.25
CA LEU A 22 11.22 3.53 -2.28
C LEU A 22 11.77 4.09 -3.59
N VAL A 23 12.57 3.28 -4.26
CA VAL A 23 13.16 3.63 -5.55
C VAL A 23 12.80 2.58 -6.59
N ASP A 24 13.08 2.89 -7.84
CA ASP A 24 12.87 1.95 -8.94
C ASP A 24 13.79 0.74 -8.80
N GLY A 25 13.28 -0.43 -9.14
CA GLY A 25 14.03 -1.68 -9.19
C GLY A 25 13.39 -2.79 -8.36
N PRO A 26 13.59 -2.83 -7.04
CA PRO A 26 13.06 -3.94 -6.26
C PRO A 26 11.54 -3.87 -6.05
N VAL A 27 10.96 -5.02 -5.72
CA VAL A 27 9.61 -5.07 -5.14
C VAL A 27 9.78 -5.00 -3.63
N TYR A 28 9.25 -3.96 -3.02
CA TYR A 28 9.31 -3.81 -1.57
C TYR A 28 8.17 -4.55 -0.92
N THR A 29 8.43 -5.14 0.23
CA THR A 29 7.41 -5.85 1.00
C THR A 29 7.31 -5.29 2.41
N LEU A 30 6.10 -5.21 2.93
CA LEU A 30 5.81 -4.70 4.26
C LEU A 30 4.86 -5.69 4.94
N LEU A 31 5.37 -6.40 5.94
CA LEU A 31 4.62 -7.43 6.65
C LEU A 31 4.11 -6.91 7.98
N ASP A 32 2.82 -7.02 8.18
CA ASP A 32 2.12 -6.64 9.41
C ASP A 32 2.54 -5.27 9.98
N PRO A 33 2.45 -4.20 9.17
CA PRO A 33 2.79 -2.88 9.68
C PRO A 33 1.78 -2.44 10.74
N THR A 34 2.25 -1.67 11.74
CA THR A 34 1.39 -1.01 12.70
C THR A 34 1.36 0.49 12.45
N GLU A 35 2.51 1.09 12.22
CA GLU A 35 2.64 2.47 11.82
C GLU A 35 3.81 2.57 10.86
N TYR A 36 3.56 3.05 9.65
CA TYR A 36 4.61 3.10 8.65
C TYR A 36 4.42 4.27 7.69
N ALA A 37 5.52 4.90 7.31
CA ALA A 37 5.55 5.98 6.34
C ALA A 37 6.39 5.57 5.12
N VAL A 38 5.82 5.75 3.93
CA VAL A 38 6.45 5.40 2.67
C VAL A 38 6.53 6.64 1.80
N ALA A 39 7.67 6.86 1.16
CA ALA A 39 7.84 7.95 0.21
C ALA A 39 8.46 7.43 -1.08
N VAL A 40 7.96 7.94 -2.20
CA VAL A 40 8.51 7.68 -3.53
C VAL A 40 9.01 9.00 -4.09
N GLY A 41 10.29 9.05 -4.47
CA GLY A 41 10.91 10.26 -4.96
C GLY A 41 10.43 10.66 -6.34
N GLU A 42 10.70 11.91 -6.72
CA GLU A 42 10.34 12.45 -8.02
C GLU A 42 10.85 11.55 -9.15
N GLY A 43 9.94 11.21 -10.06
CA GLY A 43 10.26 10.41 -11.23
C GLY A 43 10.49 8.92 -10.99
N ASP A 44 10.50 8.47 -9.75
CA ASP A 44 10.72 7.05 -9.45
C ASP A 44 9.46 6.21 -9.69
N ARG A 45 9.67 4.94 -9.99
CA ARG A 45 8.60 3.98 -10.17
C ARG A 45 8.81 2.84 -9.19
N ALA A 46 8.03 2.81 -8.14
CA ALA A 46 8.18 1.84 -7.07
C ALA A 46 7.02 0.85 -7.03
N ARG A 47 7.29 -0.33 -6.47
CA ARG A 47 6.30 -1.38 -6.26
C ARG A 47 6.35 -1.81 -4.81
N LEU A 48 5.18 -1.91 -4.19
CA LEU A 48 5.05 -2.24 -2.77
C LEU A 48 3.97 -3.31 -2.58
N VAL A 49 4.31 -4.34 -1.84
CA VAL A 49 3.36 -5.37 -1.40
C VAL A 49 3.22 -5.27 0.11
N ILE A 50 2.00 -5.06 0.57
CA ILE A 50 1.68 -4.98 1.99
C ILE A 50 0.86 -6.21 2.35
N VAL A 51 1.26 -6.92 3.39
CA VAL A 51 0.59 -8.16 3.81
C VAL A 51 0.18 -8.05 5.27
N HIS A 52 -1.10 -8.28 5.53
CA HIS A 52 -1.67 -8.30 6.88
C HIS A 52 -2.02 -9.75 7.22
N THR A 53 -1.30 -10.32 8.17
CA THR A 53 -1.52 -11.72 8.61
C THR A 53 -2.09 -11.82 10.01
N LYS A 54 -2.30 -10.68 10.68
CA LYS A 54 -2.76 -10.62 12.06
C LYS A 54 -3.91 -9.63 12.21
N PRO A 55 -4.81 -9.83 13.17
CA PRO A 55 -5.90 -8.88 13.44
C PRO A 55 -5.39 -7.66 14.19
N GLU A 56 -4.66 -6.80 13.51
CA GLU A 56 -4.06 -5.59 14.07
C GLU A 56 -4.59 -4.34 13.39
N SER A 57 -4.45 -3.21 14.09
CA SER A 57 -4.68 -1.89 13.50
C SER A 57 -3.39 -1.37 12.89
N ALA A 58 -3.48 -0.79 11.71
CA ALA A 58 -2.34 -0.20 11.02
C ALA A 58 -2.66 1.21 10.54
N THR A 59 -1.68 2.08 10.62
CA THR A 59 -1.75 3.43 10.06
C THR A 59 -0.61 3.60 9.07
N LEU A 60 -0.96 3.86 7.83
CA LEU A 60 0.01 4.01 6.75
C LEU A 60 -0.06 5.41 6.18
N SER A 61 1.10 6.01 5.96
CA SER A 61 1.23 7.33 5.36
C SER A 61 2.13 7.20 4.13
N ILE A 62 1.61 7.60 2.97
CA ILE A 62 2.30 7.39 1.70
C ILE A 62 2.39 8.71 0.95
N ASP A 63 3.60 9.10 0.56
CA ASP A 63 3.86 10.27 -0.25
C ASP A 63 4.41 9.84 -1.61
N VAL A 64 3.71 10.21 -2.67
CA VAL A 64 4.16 9.93 -4.05
C VAL A 64 4.62 11.23 -4.68
N GLY A 65 5.90 11.29 -5.00
CA GLY A 65 6.54 12.49 -5.52
C GLY A 65 6.08 12.87 -6.92
N GLU A 66 6.49 14.04 -7.36
CA GLU A 66 6.11 14.57 -8.67
C GLU A 66 6.57 13.63 -9.78
N ASN A 67 5.67 13.33 -10.71
CA ASN A 67 5.89 12.42 -11.84
C ASN A 67 6.30 11.00 -11.44
N ALA A 68 6.11 10.63 -10.18
CA ALA A 68 6.42 9.29 -9.70
C ALA A 68 5.22 8.35 -9.87
N LYS A 69 5.51 7.06 -9.85
CA LYS A 69 4.48 6.03 -9.89
C LYS A 69 4.69 5.06 -8.72
N LEU A 70 3.61 4.76 -8.02
CA LEU A 70 3.62 3.73 -6.97
C LEU A 70 2.51 2.74 -7.25
N SER A 71 2.89 1.47 -7.35
CA SER A 71 1.94 0.37 -7.45
C SER A 71 1.94 -0.40 -6.13
N ILE A 72 0.77 -0.50 -5.52
CA ILE A 72 0.61 -1.16 -4.22
C ILE A 72 -0.31 -2.36 -4.40
N VAL A 73 0.11 -3.48 -3.84
CA VAL A 73 -0.78 -4.63 -3.63
C VAL A 73 -0.91 -4.81 -2.13
N GLU A 74 -2.12 -4.69 -1.62
CA GLU A 74 -2.39 -4.87 -0.18
C GLU A 74 -3.22 -6.12 0.02
N MET A 75 -2.67 -7.08 0.76
CA MET A 75 -3.27 -8.39 0.96
C MET A 75 -3.68 -8.56 2.42
N PHE A 76 -4.92 -9.00 2.62
CA PHE A 76 -5.49 -9.26 3.94
C PHE A 76 -5.70 -10.76 4.11
N ILE A 77 -4.75 -11.41 4.75
CA ILE A 77 -4.82 -12.85 5.05
C ILE A 77 -5.63 -13.06 6.32
N ASP A 78 -5.53 -12.12 7.26
CA ASP A 78 -6.37 -12.08 8.44
C ASP A 78 -7.03 -10.71 8.57
N GLU A 79 -8.04 -10.61 9.41
CA GLU A 79 -8.77 -9.38 9.62
C GLU A 79 -7.83 -8.28 10.14
N ALA A 80 -7.85 -7.13 9.50
CA ALA A 80 -7.06 -5.99 9.91
C ALA A 80 -7.86 -4.70 9.76
N PHE A 81 -7.48 -3.69 10.56
CA PHE A 81 -8.09 -2.37 10.51
C PHE A 81 -7.02 -1.39 10.04
N VAL A 82 -7.18 -0.87 8.83
CA VAL A 82 -6.13 -0.07 8.20
C VAL A 82 -6.65 1.32 7.86
N GLU A 83 -5.89 2.33 8.27
CA GLU A 83 -6.05 3.70 7.79
C GLU A 83 -4.84 4.04 6.93
N CYS A 84 -5.08 4.33 5.67
CA CYS A 84 -4.02 4.65 4.73
C CYS A 84 -4.24 6.04 4.15
N SER A 85 -3.29 6.94 4.34
CA SER A 85 -3.31 8.28 3.78
C SER A 85 -2.27 8.36 2.66
N ILE A 86 -2.71 8.74 1.46
CA ILE A 86 -1.85 8.84 0.30
C ILE A 86 -1.88 10.28 -0.19
N ARG A 87 -0.71 10.91 -0.26
CA ARG A 87 -0.55 12.24 -0.84
C ARG A 87 0.19 12.13 -2.16
N GLN A 88 -0.38 12.69 -3.21
CA GLN A 88 0.19 12.62 -4.55
C GLN A 88 0.50 14.00 -5.09
N GLN A 89 1.73 14.18 -5.56
CA GLN A 89 2.17 15.40 -6.22
C GLN A 89 1.79 15.39 -7.70
N GLY A 90 2.02 16.49 -8.39
CA GLY A 90 1.63 16.64 -9.79
C GLY A 90 2.23 15.58 -10.71
N GLY A 91 1.44 15.09 -11.65
CA GLY A 91 1.86 14.08 -12.61
C GLY A 91 2.07 12.68 -12.05
N SER A 92 1.83 12.47 -10.76
CA SER A 92 2.04 11.16 -10.13
C SER A 92 0.87 10.21 -10.38
N LEU A 93 1.16 8.92 -10.30
CA LEU A 93 0.16 7.87 -10.40
C LEU A 93 0.31 6.91 -9.22
N CYS A 94 -0.77 6.63 -8.54
CA CYS A 94 -0.80 5.61 -7.50
C CYS A 94 -1.88 4.59 -7.84
N GLU A 95 -1.46 3.33 -7.98
CA GLU A 95 -2.36 2.22 -8.24
C GLU A 95 -2.39 1.31 -7.01
N VAL A 96 -3.57 1.06 -6.48
CA VAL A 96 -3.74 0.18 -5.31
C VAL A 96 -4.64 -0.97 -5.67
N THR A 97 -4.15 -2.17 -5.48
CA THR A 97 -4.93 -3.39 -5.66
C THR A 97 -5.07 -4.07 -4.29
N MET A 98 -6.30 -4.30 -3.88
CA MET A 98 -6.59 -4.97 -2.62
C MET A 98 -7.01 -6.39 -2.88
N ALA A 99 -6.44 -7.33 -2.12
CA ALA A 99 -6.83 -8.73 -2.14
C ALA A 99 -7.24 -9.14 -0.72
N GLU A 100 -8.49 -9.50 -0.53
CA GLU A 100 -9.01 -9.87 0.78
C GLU A 100 -9.40 -11.35 0.79
N LEU A 101 -8.74 -12.11 1.64
CA LEU A 101 -9.07 -13.50 1.91
C LEU A 101 -10.00 -13.64 3.11
N THR A 102 -10.21 -12.55 3.83
CA THR A 102 -11.12 -12.45 4.97
C THR A 102 -11.63 -11.02 5.03
N SER A 103 -12.59 -10.75 5.91
CA SER A 103 -13.12 -9.40 6.08
C SER A 103 -12.03 -8.46 6.57
N ALA A 104 -12.02 -7.25 6.04
CA ALA A 104 -11.09 -6.21 6.45
C ALA A 104 -11.80 -4.86 6.49
N ASN A 105 -11.29 -3.98 7.35
CA ASN A 105 -11.74 -2.60 7.41
C ASN A 105 -10.60 -1.71 6.95
N VAL A 106 -10.76 -1.11 5.79
CA VAL A 106 -9.72 -0.28 5.19
C VAL A 106 -10.30 1.08 4.85
N SER A 107 -9.61 2.12 5.28
CA SER A 107 -9.95 3.49 4.93
C SER A 107 -8.79 4.11 4.18
N TYR A 108 -9.01 4.51 2.95
CA TYR A 108 -8.04 5.22 2.13
C TYR A 108 -8.42 6.68 2.04
N ARG A 109 -7.48 7.54 2.35
CA ARG A 109 -7.60 8.97 2.15
C ARG A 109 -6.56 9.38 1.11
N ILE A 110 -7.03 9.90 -0.02
CA ILE A 110 -6.15 10.23 -1.13
C ILE A 110 -6.24 11.74 -1.37
N ASP A 111 -5.11 12.41 -1.21
CA ASP A 111 -4.98 13.85 -1.47
C ASP A 111 -4.19 14.04 -2.76
N LEU A 112 -4.83 14.61 -3.76
CA LEU A 112 -4.21 14.92 -5.04
C LEU A 112 -3.77 16.38 -5.03
N ASP A 113 -2.50 16.62 -4.70
CA ASP A 113 -1.96 17.95 -4.46
C ASP A 113 -1.44 18.65 -5.71
N GLY A 114 -1.54 18.07 -6.86
CA GLY A 114 -1.00 18.66 -8.06
C GLY A 114 -1.81 18.37 -9.30
N ALA A 115 -1.55 19.11 -10.37
CA ALA A 115 -2.18 18.84 -11.65
C ALA A 115 -1.72 17.50 -12.19
N PHE A 116 -2.64 16.79 -12.85
CA PHE A 116 -2.40 15.48 -13.49
C PHE A 116 -2.05 14.35 -12.52
N ALA A 117 -2.25 14.51 -11.23
CA ALA A 117 -2.14 13.41 -10.30
C ALA A 117 -3.32 12.45 -10.50
N ARG A 118 -3.03 11.14 -10.48
CA ARG A 118 -4.04 10.12 -10.71
C ARG A 118 -3.95 9.02 -9.69
N SER A 119 -5.10 8.51 -9.29
CA SER A 119 -5.18 7.39 -8.35
C SER A 119 -6.15 6.35 -8.86
N GLU A 120 -5.74 5.09 -8.81
CA GLU A 120 -6.56 3.96 -9.22
C GLU A 120 -6.66 2.96 -8.06
N LEU A 121 -7.87 2.57 -7.73
CA LEU A 121 -8.15 1.62 -6.67
C LEU A 121 -8.93 0.44 -7.24
N ASP A 122 -8.35 -0.76 -7.13
CA ASP A 122 -8.99 -2.00 -7.53
C ASP A 122 -9.07 -2.94 -6.35
N GLY A 123 -10.21 -3.57 -6.17
CA GLY A 123 -10.42 -4.52 -5.10
C GLY A 123 -10.74 -5.90 -5.61
N LEU A 124 -10.07 -6.90 -5.06
CA LEU A 124 -10.40 -8.30 -5.27
C LEU A 124 -10.80 -8.90 -3.94
N PHE A 125 -12.07 -9.26 -3.81
CA PHE A 125 -12.64 -9.74 -2.56
C PHE A 125 -12.95 -11.23 -2.70
N LEU A 126 -12.16 -12.04 -2.01
CA LEU A 126 -12.28 -13.50 -2.02
C LEU A 126 -13.11 -14.03 -0.86
N ALA A 127 -13.30 -13.22 0.17
CA ALA A 127 -14.16 -13.57 1.28
C ALA A 127 -15.62 -13.26 0.94
N ALA A 128 -16.53 -14.12 1.34
CA ALA A 128 -17.94 -13.93 1.07
C ALA A 128 -18.62 -12.99 2.05
N ASP A 129 -17.98 -12.67 3.14
CA ASP A 129 -18.56 -11.87 4.20
C ASP A 129 -18.37 -10.38 4.00
N LYS A 130 -18.92 -9.62 4.94
CA LYS A 130 -18.96 -8.18 4.86
C LYS A 130 -17.59 -7.56 4.79
N GLU A 131 -17.39 -6.76 3.79
CA GLU A 131 -16.19 -5.98 3.59
C GLU A 131 -16.53 -4.53 3.81
N HIS A 132 -15.59 -3.81 4.35
CA HIS A 132 -15.74 -2.38 4.53
C HIS A 132 -14.53 -1.67 3.97
N CYS A 133 -14.77 -0.87 2.97
CA CYS A 133 -13.73 -0.07 2.35
C CYS A 133 -14.26 1.33 2.14
N GLU A 134 -13.60 2.30 2.76
CA GLU A 134 -13.92 3.71 2.58
C GLU A 134 -12.79 4.40 1.85
N VAL A 135 -13.15 5.18 0.85
CA VAL A 135 -12.19 5.95 0.08
C VAL A 135 -12.62 7.41 0.07
N GLY A 136 -11.74 8.27 0.56
CA GLY A 136 -11.92 9.71 0.48
C GLY A 136 -10.90 10.32 -0.46
N VAL A 137 -11.37 11.16 -1.38
CA VAL A 137 -10.48 11.85 -2.33
C VAL A 137 -10.68 13.35 -2.19
N ARG A 138 -9.57 14.08 -2.12
CA ARG A 138 -9.57 15.53 -2.02
C ARG A 138 -8.83 16.19 -3.16
#